data_333af64aba93b1d22ab95e77167b7c41
#
_entry.id   333af64aba93b1d22ab95e77167b7c41
#
_cell.length_a   1.000
_cell.length_b   1.000
_cell.length_c   1.000
_cell.angle_alpha   90.00
_cell.angle_beta   90.00
_cell.angle_gamma   90.00
#
_symmetry.space_group_name_H-M   'P 1'
#
loop_
_entity.id
_entity.type
_entity.pdbx_description
1 polymer ?
#
loop_
_entity_poly.entity_id
_entity_poly.type
_entity_poly.pdbx_seq_one_letter_code
_entity_poly.pdbx_strand_id
1 'polypeptide(L)'
;MVLESLHQQIWRKLKMDKYYKNSKGFTIHISYNTDLDEHLNPMNWDTEFNYYTWQRRYNSLQEHSYREVDDWFDAQTSEGTFYRLREKCQAEGKSLLRFFDVLCDALDKVGIVAFPILSYEHSGISYYIGNSIDRFDGSVVGFAWEYKEKLYKEYRCKRITKSIREKLEKNVKGELATYTQYCNGEVYDYVLYDCNGIEIDSCCGFYADTDEELLSLILEYIPSDMVKDEDIDFVEVTEEIEKAAA
;
A
#
# COMPACT_ATOMS: atom_id res chain seq x y z
N MET A 1 -10.38 2.25 23.86
CA MET A 1 -9.57 1.97 22.68
C MET A 1 -10.42 1.86 21.41
N VAL A 2 -11.52 1.10 21.37
CA VAL A 2 -12.41 0.99 20.19
C VAL A 2 -13.18 2.29 19.88
N LEU A 3 -13.55 3.09 20.89
CA LEU A 3 -14.32 4.34 20.71
C LEU A 3 -13.50 5.51 20.13
N GLU A 4 -12.19 5.57 20.40
CA GLU A 4 -11.32 6.59 19.80
C GLU A 4 -11.08 6.33 18.31
N SER A 5 -10.94 5.07 17.90
CA SER A 5 -10.80 4.70 16.50
C SER A 5 -12.05 5.05 15.68
N LEU A 6 -13.24 4.81 16.23
CA LEU A 6 -14.52 5.15 15.61
C LEU A 6 -14.71 6.67 15.46
N HIS A 7 -14.31 7.44 16.48
CA HIS A 7 -14.40 8.91 16.46
C HIS A 7 -13.43 9.51 15.44
N GLN A 8 -12.19 9.00 15.36
CA GLN A 8 -11.22 9.44 14.35
C GLN A 8 -11.63 9.06 12.92
N GLN A 9 -12.21 7.88 12.73
CA GLN A 9 -12.78 7.47 11.43
C GLN A 9 -13.97 8.37 11.02
N ILE A 10 -14.85 8.70 11.97
CA ILE A 10 -15.97 9.64 11.71
C ILE A 10 -15.45 11.04 11.40
N TRP A 11 -14.43 11.55 12.10
CA TRP A 11 -13.84 12.86 11.81
C TRP A 11 -13.07 12.89 10.48
N ARG A 12 -12.41 11.80 10.08
CA ARG A 12 -11.82 11.67 8.75
C ARG A 12 -12.90 11.62 7.67
N LYS A 13 -13.98 10.86 7.86
CA LYS A 13 -15.13 10.80 6.94
C LYS A 13 -15.80 12.18 6.74
N LEU A 14 -15.94 12.98 7.79
CA LEU A 14 -16.50 14.33 7.70
C LEU A 14 -15.59 15.33 6.96
N LYS A 15 -14.35 14.96 6.64
CA LYS A 15 -13.35 15.86 6.07
C LYS A 15 -13.08 15.62 4.58
N MET A 16 -13.66 14.59 3.95
CA MET A 16 -13.35 14.17 2.59
C MET A 16 -14.55 14.02 1.66
N ASP A 17 -15.67 14.64 1.94
CA ASP A 17 -16.66 14.89 0.91
C ASP A 17 -16.19 16.11 0.10
N LYS A 18 -15.57 15.83 -1.07
CA LYS A 18 -15.10 16.86 -1.99
C LYS A 18 -15.93 16.86 -3.24
N TYR A 19 -16.24 18.05 -3.67
CA TYR A 19 -17.02 18.29 -4.89
C TYR A 19 -16.20 19.12 -5.85
N TYR A 20 -16.12 18.64 -7.10
CA TYR A 20 -15.45 19.34 -8.19
C TYR A 20 -16.46 19.57 -9.31
N LYS A 21 -16.59 20.83 -9.75
CA LYS A 21 -17.57 21.23 -10.77
C LYS A 21 -16.87 21.85 -11.95
N ASN A 22 -17.32 21.51 -13.15
CA ASN A 22 -16.83 22.13 -14.39
C ASN A 22 -17.81 23.18 -14.95
N SER A 23 -17.36 23.91 -15.96
CA SER A 23 -18.14 24.98 -16.62
C SER A 23 -19.41 24.48 -17.34
N LYS A 24 -19.53 23.17 -17.66
CA LYS A 24 -20.72 22.54 -18.24
C LYS A 24 -21.73 22.10 -17.20
N GLY A 25 -21.39 22.22 -15.91
CA GLY A 25 -22.28 21.84 -14.80
C GLY A 25 -22.16 20.41 -14.33
N PHE A 26 -21.24 19.59 -14.88
CA PHE A 26 -20.94 18.27 -14.35
C PHE A 26 -20.26 18.40 -12.98
N THR A 27 -20.62 17.51 -12.06
CA THR A 27 -20.08 17.52 -10.69
C THR A 27 -19.51 16.13 -10.36
N ILE A 28 -18.26 16.11 -9.92
CA ILE A 28 -17.60 14.91 -9.35
C ILE A 28 -17.69 15.04 -7.84
N HIS A 29 -18.30 14.08 -7.18
CA HIS A 29 -18.26 13.90 -5.74
C HIS A 29 -17.26 12.81 -5.40
N ILE A 30 -16.25 13.13 -4.59
CA ILE A 30 -15.23 12.21 -4.10
C ILE A 30 -15.43 11.99 -2.61
N SER A 31 -15.50 10.73 -2.18
CA SER A 31 -15.65 10.35 -0.78
C SER A 31 -14.76 9.17 -0.41
N TYR A 32 -14.56 8.93 0.88
CA TYR A 32 -13.94 7.67 1.31
C TYR A 32 -14.85 6.49 1.03
N ASN A 33 -14.25 5.40 0.54
CA ASN A 33 -14.93 4.11 0.47
C ASN A 33 -15.33 3.65 1.88
N THR A 34 -16.59 3.27 2.04
CA THR A 34 -17.15 2.84 3.34
C THR A 34 -17.22 1.33 3.47
N ASP A 35 -17.05 0.60 2.37
CA ASP A 35 -17.17 -0.86 2.28
C ASP A 35 -15.89 -1.45 1.68
N LEU A 36 -14.84 -1.49 2.52
CA LEU A 36 -13.54 -2.04 2.15
C LEU A 36 -13.64 -3.56 2.06
N ASP A 37 -13.89 -4.07 0.86
CA ASP A 37 -13.89 -5.49 0.59
C ASP A 37 -12.48 -6.03 0.21
N GLU A 38 -12.38 -7.36 0.07
CA GLU A 38 -11.12 -8.04 -0.26
C GLU A 38 -10.62 -7.70 -1.69
N HIS A 39 -11.50 -7.27 -2.59
CA HIS A 39 -11.12 -6.89 -3.97
C HIS A 39 -10.33 -5.58 -4.00
N LEU A 40 -10.56 -4.72 -3.01
CA LEU A 40 -9.83 -3.46 -2.85
C LEU A 40 -8.48 -3.66 -2.16
N ASN A 41 -8.21 -4.83 -1.56
CA ASN A 41 -6.93 -5.10 -0.92
C ASN A 41 -5.79 -5.22 -1.95
N PRO A 42 -4.80 -4.30 -1.97
CA PRO A 42 -3.71 -4.34 -2.94
C PRO A 42 -2.85 -5.61 -2.87
N MET A 43 -2.84 -6.31 -1.74
CA MET A 43 -2.08 -7.55 -1.59
C MET A 43 -2.74 -8.75 -2.29
N ASN A 44 -3.99 -8.62 -2.71
CA ASN A 44 -4.69 -9.60 -3.54
C ASN A 44 -4.52 -9.34 -5.04
N TRP A 45 -3.87 -8.26 -5.43
CA TRP A 45 -3.58 -7.93 -6.82
C TRP A 45 -2.34 -8.68 -7.31
N ASP A 46 -1.98 -8.50 -8.58
CA ASP A 46 -0.76 -9.06 -9.18
C ASP A 46 0.46 -8.26 -8.70
N THR A 47 0.98 -8.62 -7.52
CA THR A 47 2.16 -8.01 -6.92
C THR A 47 3.45 -8.63 -7.47
N GLU A 48 4.51 -7.83 -7.59
CA GLU A 48 5.82 -8.32 -8.05
C GLU A 48 6.47 -9.26 -7.02
N PHE A 49 6.23 -8.99 -5.72
CA PHE A 49 6.77 -9.75 -4.59
C PHE A 49 5.68 -10.49 -3.82
N ASN A 50 6.09 -11.51 -3.10
CA ASN A 50 5.30 -12.12 -2.03
C ASN A 50 5.53 -11.34 -0.73
N TYR A 51 4.48 -11.07 0.04
CA TYR A 51 4.48 -10.23 1.24
C TYR A 51 4.05 -11.01 2.46
N TYR A 52 5.00 -11.62 3.19
CA TYR A 52 4.71 -12.39 4.39
C TYR A 52 5.11 -11.63 5.64
N THR A 53 4.16 -11.52 6.59
CA THR A 53 4.39 -10.94 7.91
C THR A 53 3.93 -11.89 9.01
N TRP A 54 4.64 -11.87 10.14
CA TRP A 54 4.37 -12.68 11.32
C TRP A 54 4.10 -11.78 12.53
N GLN A 55 2.94 -11.12 12.51
CA GLN A 55 2.52 -10.19 13.57
C GLN A 55 1.48 -10.87 14.46
N ARG A 56 1.54 -10.60 15.77
CA ARG A 56 0.58 -11.20 16.71
C ARG A 56 -0.84 -10.63 16.61
N ARG A 57 -0.99 -9.40 16.11
CA ARG A 57 -2.26 -8.64 16.12
C ARG A 57 -2.92 -8.53 14.76
N TYR A 58 -2.20 -8.83 13.68
CA TYR A 58 -2.66 -8.65 12.32
C TYR A 58 -2.46 -9.93 11.53
N ASN A 59 -3.32 -10.19 10.56
CA ASN A 59 -3.09 -11.23 9.57
C ASN A 59 -1.85 -10.88 8.75
N SER A 60 -1.22 -11.89 8.14
CA SER A 60 -0.16 -11.63 7.16
C SER A 60 -0.72 -10.82 5.99
N LEU A 61 0.15 -9.99 5.38
CA LEU A 61 -0.22 -9.18 4.19
C LEU A 61 -0.77 -10.08 3.08
N GLN A 62 -0.18 -11.25 2.89
CA GLN A 62 -0.69 -12.32 2.02
C GLN A 62 -0.77 -13.63 2.81
N GLU A 63 -1.65 -14.53 2.40
CA GLU A 63 -1.76 -15.84 3.03
C GLU A 63 -0.53 -16.72 2.78
N HIS A 64 -0.13 -17.46 3.80
CA HIS A 64 0.94 -18.47 3.70
C HIS A 64 0.73 -19.61 4.71
N SER A 65 1.39 -20.75 4.46
CA SER A 65 1.26 -21.94 5.28
C SER A 65 2.24 -22.02 6.47
N TYR A 66 3.17 -21.09 6.56
CA TYR A 66 4.20 -21.08 7.60
C TYR A 66 3.66 -20.46 8.89
N ARG A 67 3.98 -21.09 10.02
CA ARG A 67 3.49 -20.66 11.33
C ARG A 67 4.30 -19.48 11.88
N GLU A 68 5.62 -19.55 11.75
CA GLU A 68 6.57 -18.57 12.28
C GLU A 68 7.60 -18.21 11.20
N VAL A 69 8.29 -17.08 11.38
CA VAL A 69 9.29 -16.62 10.41
C VAL A 69 10.48 -17.55 10.24
N ASP A 70 10.89 -18.22 11.31
CA ASP A 70 11.98 -19.22 11.30
C ASP A 70 11.60 -20.47 10.50
N ASP A 71 10.35 -20.96 10.63
CA ASP A 71 9.84 -22.08 9.83
C ASP A 71 9.94 -21.77 8.32
N TRP A 72 9.50 -20.57 7.93
CA TRP A 72 9.59 -20.12 6.55
C TRP A 72 11.05 -19.99 6.09
N PHE A 73 11.88 -19.32 6.89
CA PHE A 73 13.28 -19.06 6.54
C PHE A 73 14.09 -20.35 6.39
N ASP A 74 13.90 -21.27 7.31
CA ASP A 74 14.59 -22.57 7.30
C ASP A 74 14.11 -23.44 6.13
N ALA A 75 12.84 -23.34 5.72
CA ALA A 75 12.34 -24.00 4.52
C ALA A 75 12.97 -23.46 3.22
N GLN A 76 13.35 -22.19 3.18
CA GLN A 76 14.05 -21.59 2.02
C GLN A 76 15.56 -21.87 2.04
N THR A 77 16.16 -22.09 3.19
CA THR A 77 17.61 -22.25 3.36
C THR A 77 18.01 -23.66 3.78
N SER A 78 18.07 -23.93 5.06
CA SER A 78 18.21 -25.25 5.66
C SER A 78 17.86 -25.18 7.14
N GLU A 79 17.40 -26.31 7.70
CA GLU A 79 17.00 -26.44 9.10
C GLU A 79 18.04 -25.85 10.07
N GLY A 80 17.58 -25.06 11.03
CA GLY A 80 18.38 -24.42 12.07
C GLY A 80 19.24 -23.24 11.61
N THR A 81 19.14 -22.81 10.34
CA THR A 81 19.94 -21.68 9.83
C THR A 81 19.50 -20.35 10.46
N PHE A 82 18.20 -20.17 10.68
CA PHE A 82 17.69 -18.96 11.31
C PHE A 82 18.30 -18.75 12.70
N TYR A 83 18.26 -19.77 13.55
CA TYR A 83 18.78 -19.70 14.92
C TYR A 83 20.30 -19.52 14.97
N ARG A 84 21.05 -20.22 14.12
CA ARG A 84 22.51 -20.04 14.01
C ARG A 84 22.90 -18.60 13.65
N LEU A 85 22.19 -17.99 12.69
CA LEU A 85 22.44 -16.60 12.31
C LEU A 85 22.03 -15.62 13.42
N ARG A 86 20.92 -15.91 14.12
CA ARG A 86 20.46 -15.12 15.25
C ARG A 86 21.47 -15.11 16.39
N GLU A 87 21.95 -16.29 16.82
CA GLU A 87 22.95 -16.41 17.88
C GLU A 87 24.26 -15.69 17.51
N LYS A 88 24.71 -15.86 16.27
CA LYS A 88 25.89 -15.14 15.78
C LYS A 88 25.71 -13.62 15.83
N CYS A 89 24.58 -13.10 15.34
CA CYS A 89 24.31 -11.67 15.37
C CYS A 89 24.18 -11.12 16.80
N GLN A 90 23.58 -11.88 17.72
CA GLN A 90 23.52 -11.53 19.14
C GLN A 90 24.91 -11.49 19.79
N ALA A 91 25.75 -12.48 19.52
CA ALA A 91 27.14 -12.51 20.02
C ALA A 91 27.98 -11.33 19.47
N GLU A 92 27.71 -10.88 18.27
CA GLU A 92 28.34 -9.73 17.64
C GLU A 92 27.71 -8.36 18.03
N GLY A 93 26.67 -8.35 18.88
CA GLY A 93 25.97 -7.15 19.32
C GLY A 93 25.22 -6.39 18.19
N LYS A 94 24.81 -7.09 17.14
CA LYS A 94 24.07 -6.50 16.02
C LYS A 94 22.63 -6.14 16.41
N SER A 95 22.14 -5.03 15.88
CA SER A 95 20.74 -4.63 16.04
C SER A 95 19.78 -5.61 15.34
N LEU A 96 18.49 -5.55 15.68
CA LEU A 96 17.44 -6.35 15.05
C LEU A 96 17.43 -6.16 13.53
N LEU A 97 17.47 -4.93 13.04
CA LEU A 97 17.48 -4.65 11.60
C LEU A 97 18.69 -5.29 10.92
N ARG A 98 19.88 -5.17 11.53
CA ARG A 98 21.10 -5.82 11.01
C ARG A 98 21.01 -7.35 11.00
N PHE A 99 20.28 -7.95 11.92
CA PHE A 99 20.01 -9.38 11.86
C PHE A 99 19.15 -9.72 10.63
N PHE A 100 18.11 -8.95 10.34
CA PHE A 100 17.27 -9.17 9.14
C PHE A 100 18.05 -8.92 7.84
N ASP A 101 18.97 -7.95 7.79
CA ASP A 101 19.89 -7.80 6.64
C ASP A 101 20.71 -9.08 6.41
N VAL A 102 21.23 -9.71 7.49
CA VAL A 102 21.97 -10.97 7.40
C VAL A 102 21.08 -12.12 6.91
N LEU A 103 19.80 -12.15 7.28
CA LEU A 103 18.84 -13.11 6.75
C LEU A 103 18.62 -12.89 5.24
N CYS A 104 18.45 -11.64 4.79
CA CYS A 104 18.34 -11.32 3.36
C CYS A 104 19.59 -11.72 2.57
N ASP A 105 20.79 -11.51 3.13
CA ASP A 105 22.05 -11.98 2.51
C ASP A 105 22.13 -13.53 2.41
N ALA A 106 21.55 -14.25 3.36
CA ALA A 106 21.47 -15.70 3.29
C ALA A 106 20.45 -16.17 2.25
N LEU A 107 19.29 -15.53 2.15
CA LEU A 107 18.28 -15.77 1.11
C LEU A 107 18.84 -15.47 -0.29
N ASP A 108 19.62 -14.41 -0.43
CA ASP A 108 20.26 -14.06 -1.72
C ASP A 108 21.18 -15.19 -2.24
N LYS A 109 21.88 -15.89 -1.35
CA LYS A 109 22.76 -17.01 -1.70
C LYS A 109 22.01 -18.23 -2.20
N VAL A 110 20.77 -18.42 -1.78
CA VAL A 110 19.90 -19.52 -2.23
C VAL A 110 18.95 -19.11 -3.38
N GLY A 111 19.16 -17.92 -3.96
CA GLY A 111 18.44 -17.50 -5.15
C GLY A 111 17.16 -16.72 -4.88
N ILE A 112 17.02 -16.11 -3.71
CA ILE A 112 15.86 -15.29 -3.32
C ILE A 112 16.31 -13.86 -3.10
N VAL A 113 15.62 -12.88 -3.72
CA VAL A 113 15.72 -11.46 -3.35
C VAL A 113 14.71 -11.18 -2.27
N ALA A 114 15.14 -10.58 -1.16
CA ALA A 114 14.25 -10.25 -0.06
C ALA A 114 14.55 -8.86 0.51
N PHE A 115 13.48 -8.22 1.05
CA PHE A 115 13.54 -6.96 1.77
C PHE A 115 12.81 -7.14 3.11
N PRO A 116 13.40 -6.73 4.25
CA PRO A 116 12.71 -6.75 5.53
C PRO A 116 11.55 -5.75 5.52
N ILE A 117 10.36 -6.21 5.88
CA ILE A 117 9.19 -5.35 6.06
C ILE A 117 9.20 -4.79 7.47
N LEU A 118 9.11 -3.49 7.57
CA LEU A 118 8.99 -2.73 8.80
C LEU A 118 7.55 -2.29 8.98
N SER A 119 7.09 -2.22 10.24
CA SER A 119 5.83 -1.57 10.59
C SER A 119 6.07 -0.41 11.54
N TYR A 120 5.19 0.57 11.47
CA TYR A 120 5.06 1.66 12.43
C TYR A 120 3.59 1.76 12.86
N GLU A 121 3.32 1.71 14.18
CA GLU A 121 1.98 1.67 14.74
C GLU A 121 1.76 2.85 15.70
N HIS A 122 1.21 3.96 15.19
CA HIS A 122 0.83 5.10 16.00
C HIS A 122 -0.44 5.74 15.44
N SER A 123 -1.59 5.55 16.10
CA SER A 123 -2.92 5.99 15.62
C SER A 123 -3.35 5.48 14.22
N GLY A 124 -2.61 4.57 13.63
CA GLY A 124 -2.77 3.88 12.35
C GLY A 124 -1.63 2.90 12.21
N ILE A 125 -1.57 2.18 11.09
CA ILE A 125 -0.45 1.29 10.77
C ILE A 125 0.19 1.73 9.46
N SER A 126 1.53 1.65 9.39
CA SER A 126 2.28 1.83 8.14
C SER A 126 3.22 0.66 7.93
N TYR A 127 3.28 0.17 6.70
CA TYR A 127 4.24 -0.83 6.26
C TYR A 127 5.24 -0.20 5.30
N TYR A 128 6.50 -0.48 5.51
CA TYR A 128 7.55 0.10 4.67
C TYR A 128 8.81 -0.78 4.67
N ILE A 129 9.74 -0.50 3.76
CA ILE A 129 11.11 -1.00 3.81
C ILE A 129 12.09 0.16 3.98
N GLY A 130 13.16 -0.04 4.74
CA GLY A 130 14.11 1.04 5.00
C GLY A 130 15.27 0.64 5.92
N ASN A 131 16.11 1.61 6.25
CA ASN A 131 17.35 1.42 7.01
C ASN A 131 17.24 1.81 8.49
N SER A 132 16.06 2.22 8.94
CA SER A 132 15.82 2.61 10.33
C SER A 132 14.44 2.13 10.79
N ILE A 133 14.36 1.81 12.07
CA ILE A 133 13.15 1.43 12.79
C ILE A 133 12.90 2.49 13.83
N ASP A 134 11.65 2.94 13.97
CA ASP A 134 11.28 3.77 15.10
C ASP A 134 11.51 3.01 16.41
N ARG A 135 12.00 3.72 17.42
CA ARG A 135 12.44 3.10 18.68
C ARG A 135 11.28 2.58 19.53
N PHE A 136 10.13 3.20 19.44
CA PHE A 136 8.98 2.95 20.34
C PHE A 136 7.87 2.20 19.62
N ASP A 137 7.52 2.63 18.42
CA ASP A 137 6.35 2.17 17.67
C ASP A 137 6.71 1.38 16.41
N GLY A 138 8.01 1.13 16.17
CA GLY A 138 8.52 0.42 15.00
C GLY A 138 8.89 -1.04 15.28
N SER A 139 8.65 -1.91 14.30
CA SER A 139 9.02 -3.33 14.34
C SER A 139 9.48 -3.84 12.98
N VAL A 140 10.32 -4.89 12.96
CA VAL A 140 10.50 -5.73 11.78
C VAL A 140 9.45 -6.84 11.84
N VAL A 141 8.62 -6.96 10.83
CA VAL A 141 7.43 -7.81 10.89
C VAL A 141 7.42 -8.94 9.88
N GLY A 142 8.29 -8.92 8.87
CA GLY A 142 8.33 -9.94 7.83
C GLY A 142 9.28 -9.66 6.69
N PHE A 143 8.94 -10.22 5.53
CA PHE A 143 9.69 -10.08 4.29
C PHE A 143 8.78 -9.84 3.08
N ALA A 144 9.20 -8.91 2.21
CA ALA A 144 8.86 -8.94 0.80
C ALA A 144 9.93 -9.77 0.10
N TRP A 145 9.57 -10.80 -0.68
CA TRP A 145 10.52 -11.74 -1.26
C TRP A 145 10.08 -12.31 -2.60
N GLU A 146 11.05 -12.62 -3.47
CA GLU A 146 10.77 -13.30 -4.75
C GLU A 146 12.00 -14.10 -5.21
N TYR A 147 11.76 -15.16 -5.99
CA TYR A 147 12.82 -15.96 -6.58
C TYR A 147 13.55 -15.20 -7.69
N LYS A 148 14.88 -15.22 -7.67
CA LYS A 148 15.71 -14.61 -8.72
C LYS A 148 15.37 -15.09 -10.12
N GLU A 149 14.97 -16.37 -10.26
CA GLU A 149 14.59 -16.93 -11.57
C GLU A 149 13.39 -16.24 -12.20
N LYS A 150 12.37 -15.87 -11.39
CA LYS A 150 11.22 -15.09 -11.86
C LYS A 150 11.67 -13.70 -12.27
N LEU A 151 12.43 -13.02 -11.41
CA LEU A 151 12.95 -11.67 -11.68
C LEU A 151 13.87 -11.62 -12.91
N TYR A 152 14.70 -12.67 -13.14
CA TYR A 152 15.53 -12.76 -14.35
C TYR A 152 14.70 -12.81 -15.63
N LYS A 153 13.56 -13.51 -15.61
CA LYS A 153 12.64 -13.59 -16.76
C LYS A 153 11.95 -12.26 -16.98
N GLU A 154 11.43 -11.66 -15.92
CA GLU A 154 10.66 -10.41 -15.95
C GLU A 154 11.52 -9.23 -16.43
N TYR A 155 12.70 -9.05 -15.82
CA TYR A 155 13.64 -7.98 -16.17
C TYR A 155 14.55 -8.32 -17.35
N ARG A 156 14.37 -9.49 -18.00
CA ARG A 156 15.21 -9.96 -19.13
C ARG A 156 16.70 -9.84 -18.84
N CYS A 157 17.13 -10.22 -17.64
CA CYS A 157 18.50 -10.08 -17.16
C CYS A 157 19.08 -11.43 -16.70
N LYS A 158 20.41 -11.50 -16.56
CA LYS A 158 21.13 -12.69 -16.07
C LYS A 158 21.59 -12.55 -14.62
N ARG A 159 21.46 -11.37 -14.04
CA ARG A 159 21.84 -11.05 -12.66
C ARG A 159 21.09 -9.81 -12.19
N ILE A 160 20.82 -9.73 -10.89
CA ILE A 160 20.27 -8.52 -10.26
C ILE A 160 21.40 -7.51 -10.10
N THR A 161 21.40 -6.48 -10.97
CA THR A 161 22.33 -5.36 -10.87
C THR A 161 21.86 -4.37 -9.80
N LYS A 162 22.71 -3.42 -9.40
CA LYS A 162 22.32 -2.35 -8.48
C LYS A 162 21.10 -1.57 -8.99
N SER A 163 21.08 -1.21 -10.27
CA SER A 163 19.95 -0.48 -10.87
C SER A 163 18.65 -1.30 -10.87
N ILE A 164 18.71 -2.62 -11.10
CA ILE A 164 17.53 -3.49 -10.99
C ILE A 164 17.08 -3.54 -9.52
N ARG A 165 18.01 -3.74 -8.57
CA ARG A 165 17.67 -3.77 -7.15
C ARG A 165 17.00 -2.47 -6.67
N GLU A 166 17.45 -1.31 -7.15
CA GLU A 166 16.81 -0.01 -6.86
C GLU A 166 15.38 0.08 -7.42
N LYS A 167 15.12 -0.52 -8.61
CA LYS A 167 13.76 -0.61 -9.16
C LYS A 167 12.88 -1.53 -8.32
N LEU A 168 13.37 -2.73 -7.98
CA LEU A 168 12.66 -3.68 -7.12
C LEU A 168 12.31 -3.04 -5.78
N GLU A 169 13.27 -2.33 -5.17
CA GLU A 169 13.05 -1.61 -3.91
C GLU A 169 11.98 -0.51 -4.05
N LYS A 170 11.97 0.20 -5.18
CA LYS A 170 10.94 1.22 -5.47
C LYS A 170 9.55 0.59 -5.60
N ASN A 171 9.44 -0.55 -6.29
CA ASN A 171 8.17 -1.26 -6.48
C ASN A 171 7.62 -1.76 -5.14
N VAL A 172 8.47 -2.43 -4.33
CA VAL A 172 8.08 -2.86 -2.97
C VAL A 172 7.61 -1.69 -2.10
N LYS A 173 8.30 -0.54 -2.18
CA LYS A 173 7.86 0.67 -1.46
C LYS A 173 6.50 1.18 -1.92
N GLY A 174 6.25 1.18 -3.22
CA GLY A 174 4.95 1.59 -3.78
C GLY A 174 3.82 0.66 -3.34
N GLU A 175 4.00 -0.67 -3.49
CA GLU A 175 3.00 -1.66 -3.10
C GLU A 175 2.68 -1.60 -1.59
N LEU A 176 3.69 -1.45 -0.73
CA LEU A 176 3.49 -1.29 0.72
C LEU A 176 2.83 0.05 1.09
N ALA A 177 3.10 1.12 0.34
CA ALA A 177 2.45 2.42 0.55
C ALA A 177 0.94 2.31 0.24
N THR A 178 0.57 1.72 -0.91
CA THR A 178 -0.83 1.49 -1.27
C THR A 178 -1.54 0.58 -0.24
N TYR A 179 -0.86 -0.48 0.22
CA TYR A 179 -1.42 -1.34 1.28
C TYR A 179 -1.58 -0.60 2.62
N THR A 180 -0.69 0.32 2.92
CA THR A 180 -0.80 1.21 4.10
C THR A 180 -2.05 2.09 4.01
N GLN A 181 -2.33 2.67 2.84
CA GLN A 181 -3.55 3.44 2.59
C GLN A 181 -4.80 2.58 2.81
N TYR A 182 -4.83 1.35 2.25
CA TYR A 182 -5.90 0.40 2.47
C TYR A 182 -6.14 0.12 3.97
N CYS A 183 -5.07 -0.20 4.72
CA CYS A 183 -5.16 -0.48 6.16
C CYS A 183 -5.69 0.70 6.98
N ASN A 184 -5.45 1.93 6.54
CA ASN A 184 -5.91 3.14 7.20
C ASN A 184 -7.28 3.63 6.68
N GLY A 185 -7.88 2.94 5.72
CA GLY A 185 -9.15 3.32 5.11
C GLY A 185 -9.04 4.54 4.19
N GLU A 186 -7.86 4.79 3.64
CA GLU A 186 -7.56 5.85 2.68
C GLU A 186 -7.80 5.32 1.25
N VAL A 187 -9.02 4.85 1.00
CA VAL A 187 -9.52 4.36 -0.28
C VAL A 187 -10.67 5.25 -0.69
N TYR A 188 -10.72 5.65 -1.94
CA TYR A 188 -11.62 6.67 -2.41
C TYR A 188 -12.57 6.13 -3.50
N ASP A 189 -13.76 6.72 -3.53
CA ASP A 189 -14.79 6.48 -4.54
C ASP A 189 -15.17 7.80 -5.17
N TYR A 190 -15.66 7.76 -6.42
CA TYR A 190 -16.30 8.91 -7.01
C TYR A 190 -17.70 8.59 -7.52
N VAL A 191 -18.54 9.63 -7.57
CA VAL A 191 -19.79 9.67 -8.28
C VAL A 191 -19.81 10.89 -9.19
N LEU A 192 -20.09 10.70 -10.46
CA LEU A 192 -20.25 11.79 -11.45
C LEU A 192 -21.72 12.09 -11.69
N TYR A 193 -22.08 13.35 -11.52
CA TYR A 193 -23.42 13.86 -11.79
C TYR A 193 -23.44 14.75 -13.03
N ASP A 194 -24.55 14.70 -13.78
CA ASP A 194 -24.82 15.64 -14.86
C ASP A 194 -25.23 17.04 -14.33
N CYS A 195 -25.48 17.99 -15.25
CA CYS A 195 -25.93 19.35 -14.90
C CYS A 195 -27.32 19.41 -14.24
N ASN A 196 -28.10 18.34 -14.24
CA ASN A 196 -29.39 18.22 -13.58
C ASN A 196 -29.29 17.49 -12.22
N GLY A 197 -28.08 17.10 -11.80
CA GLY A 197 -27.83 16.34 -10.58
C GLY A 197 -28.18 14.86 -10.69
N ILE A 198 -28.25 14.31 -11.90
CA ILE A 198 -28.51 12.88 -12.14
C ILE A 198 -27.14 12.16 -12.18
N GLU A 199 -27.01 11.09 -11.41
CA GLU A 199 -25.82 10.21 -11.45
C GLU A 199 -25.69 9.57 -12.84
N ILE A 200 -24.53 9.70 -13.45
CA ILE A 200 -24.24 9.17 -14.79
C ILE A 200 -23.08 8.19 -14.82
N ASP A 201 -22.20 8.24 -13.81
CA ASP A 201 -21.08 7.31 -13.67
C ASP A 201 -20.61 7.24 -12.21
N SER A 202 -20.04 6.11 -11.79
CA SER A 202 -19.43 5.95 -10.49
C SER A 202 -18.41 4.81 -10.49
N CYS A 203 -17.35 4.95 -9.70
CA CYS A 203 -16.37 3.90 -9.50
C CYS A 203 -15.74 4.01 -8.11
N CYS A 204 -15.25 2.88 -7.59
CA CYS A 204 -14.61 2.76 -6.29
C CYS A 204 -13.18 2.25 -6.38
N GLY A 205 -12.42 2.40 -5.29
CA GLY A 205 -11.13 1.76 -5.13
C GLY A 205 -9.95 2.57 -5.65
N PHE A 206 -10.00 3.88 -5.58
CA PHE A 206 -8.87 4.76 -5.93
C PHE A 206 -7.93 4.94 -4.74
N TYR A 207 -6.63 4.98 -5.04
CA TYR A 207 -5.54 5.25 -4.11
C TYR A 207 -4.72 6.42 -4.64
N ALA A 208 -4.45 7.42 -3.80
CA ALA A 208 -3.63 8.56 -4.15
C ALA A 208 -3.02 9.20 -2.89
N ASP A 209 -1.85 9.81 -3.06
CA ASP A 209 -1.16 10.52 -1.97
C ASP A 209 -1.65 11.97 -1.81
N THR A 210 -2.21 12.56 -2.87
CA THR A 210 -2.72 13.93 -2.87
C THR A 210 -4.08 14.04 -3.57
N ASP A 211 -4.81 15.10 -3.26
CA ASP A 211 -6.10 15.38 -3.89
C ASP A 211 -5.99 15.64 -5.39
N GLU A 212 -4.92 16.31 -5.82
CA GLU A 212 -4.64 16.58 -7.23
C GLU A 212 -4.38 15.28 -8.01
N GLU A 213 -3.61 14.36 -7.42
CA GLU A 213 -3.38 13.04 -7.99
C GLU A 213 -4.68 12.25 -8.08
N LEU A 214 -5.48 12.25 -7.00
CA LEU A 214 -6.77 11.56 -6.96
C LEU A 214 -7.72 12.07 -8.03
N LEU A 215 -7.86 13.38 -8.17
CA LEU A 215 -8.70 13.98 -9.21
C LEU A 215 -8.17 13.62 -10.61
N SER A 216 -6.87 13.67 -10.83
CA SER A 216 -6.25 13.29 -12.11
C SER A 216 -6.54 11.85 -12.48
N LEU A 217 -6.40 10.90 -11.52
CA LEU A 217 -6.72 9.49 -11.71
C LEU A 217 -8.20 9.28 -12.06
N ILE A 218 -9.11 9.94 -11.33
CA ILE A 218 -10.54 9.86 -11.60
C ILE A 218 -10.88 10.37 -13.00
N LEU A 219 -10.30 11.49 -13.41
CA LEU A 219 -10.53 12.07 -14.75
C LEU A 219 -10.02 11.18 -15.89
N GLU A 220 -9.04 10.31 -15.65
CA GLU A 220 -8.60 9.31 -16.63
C GLU A 220 -9.63 8.18 -16.80
N TYR A 221 -10.39 7.84 -15.76
CA TYR A 221 -11.41 6.81 -15.77
C TYR A 221 -12.74 7.26 -16.40
N ILE A 222 -13.11 8.52 -16.21
CA ILE A 222 -14.35 9.06 -16.77
C ILE A 222 -14.28 9.04 -18.29
N PRO A 223 -15.31 8.47 -18.99
CA PRO A 223 -15.36 8.43 -20.44
C PRO A 223 -15.18 9.81 -21.08
N SER A 224 -14.34 9.89 -22.11
CA SER A 224 -13.91 11.17 -22.70
C SER A 224 -15.03 11.95 -23.38
N ASP A 225 -16.09 11.27 -23.81
CA ASP A 225 -17.29 11.90 -24.39
C ASP A 225 -18.16 12.60 -23.35
N MET A 226 -18.03 12.23 -22.06
CA MET A 226 -18.77 12.86 -20.96
C MET A 226 -18.08 14.13 -20.43
N VAL A 227 -16.73 14.19 -20.43
CA VAL A 227 -16.00 15.20 -19.67
C VAL A 227 -14.84 15.86 -20.39
N LYS A 228 -14.26 15.22 -21.43
CA LYS A 228 -13.07 15.76 -22.13
C LYS A 228 -13.43 16.70 -23.27
N ASP A 229 -13.62 17.97 -22.97
CA ASP A 229 -13.17 19.05 -23.86
C ASP A 229 -11.84 19.57 -23.30
N GLU A 230 -10.85 19.85 -24.16
CA GLU A 230 -9.48 20.26 -23.79
C GLU A 230 -9.41 21.53 -22.91
N ASP A 231 -10.53 22.22 -22.70
CA ASP A 231 -10.66 23.49 -21.97
C ASP A 231 -11.51 23.41 -20.68
N ILE A 232 -11.79 22.20 -20.14
CA ILE A 232 -12.71 22.09 -18.98
C ILE A 232 -11.95 21.69 -17.73
N ASP A 233 -11.59 22.67 -16.94
CA ASP A 233 -11.06 22.50 -15.61
C ASP A 233 -12.18 22.21 -14.60
N PHE A 234 -12.05 21.13 -13.83
CA PHE A 234 -12.84 20.90 -12.64
C PHE A 234 -12.26 21.72 -11.49
N VAL A 235 -13.10 22.52 -10.86
CA VAL A 235 -12.71 23.38 -9.73
C VAL A 235 -13.41 22.87 -8.48
N GLU A 236 -12.67 22.78 -7.39
CA GLU A 236 -13.23 22.41 -6.09
C GLU A 236 -14.30 23.43 -5.66
N VAL A 237 -15.48 22.93 -5.26
CA VAL A 237 -16.60 23.73 -4.76
C VAL A 237 -16.96 23.30 -3.35
N THR A 238 -17.40 24.23 -2.51
CA THR A 238 -17.83 23.94 -1.15
C THR A 238 -19.30 23.52 -1.14
N GLU A 239 -19.69 22.59 -0.22
CA GLU A 239 -21.07 22.11 -0.03
C GLU A 239 -22.15 23.22 0.06
N GLU A 240 -21.78 24.43 0.47
CA GLU A 240 -22.69 25.57 0.60
C GLU A 240 -23.23 26.07 -0.76
N ILE A 241 -22.52 25.79 -1.86
CA ILE A 241 -22.93 26.21 -3.21
C ILE A 241 -23.99 25.25 -3.78
N GLU A 242 -24.00 23.99 -3.40
CA GLU A 242 -24.98 23.01 -3.90
C GLU A 242 -26.38 23.22 -3.28
N LYS A 243 -26.46 23.57 -1.99
CA LYS A 243 -27.75 23.85 -1.31
C LYS A 243 -28.44 25.13 -1.81
N ALA A 244 -27.72 26.01 -2.50
CA ALA A 244 -28.27 27.22 -3.09
C ALA A 244 -28.74 27.03 -4.54
N ALA A 245 -28.39 25.88 -5.18
CA ALA A 245 -28.76 25.54 -6.57
C ALA A 245 -29.89 24.50 -6.68
N ALA A 246 -30.33 23.91 -5.56
CA ALA A 246 -31.45 22.98 -5.43
C ALA A 246 -32.68 23.66 -4.87
#